data_4e8f0595b7f24649a08e5353d40fc056
#
_entry.id   4e8f0595b7f24649a08e5353d40fc056
#
_cell.length_a   1.000
_cell.length_b   1.000
_cell.length_c   1.000
_cell.angle_alpha   90.00
_cell.angle_beta   90.00
_cell.angle_gamma   90.00
#
_symmetry.space_group_name_H-M   'P 1'
#
loop_
_entity.id
_entity.type
_entity.pdbx_description
1 polymer ?
#
loop_
_entity_poly.entity_id
_entity_poly.type
_entity_poly.pdbx_seq_one_letter_code
_entity_poly.pdbx_strand_id
1 'polypeptide(L)'
;MFWLRFQVRGLENVPMSGGGLVLINHQSFLDPPLVALALQRPVSYLARDSLFRVPVIGWILRSTCVMAINRDAASTASIRMALQRMNDGFLVGLFPEGTRSNDGNVGEFKPGFISLIRRSNVPVYPVGIAGTHDAMPRGGVRFWPQKVRVVYGKQLCPDEVSRLSVKGNEDKLIAFVRSAVEACKDEAQAWRDGT
;
A
#
# COMPACT_ATOMS: atom_id res chain seq x y z
N MET A 1 -0.25 -17.13 -12.93
CA MET A 1 0.00 -17.04 -11.50
C MET A 1 0.80 -18.22 -10.91
N PHE A 2 1.05 -19.25 -11.68
CA PHE A 2 1.86 -20.40 -11.26
C PHE A 2 3.29 -20.02 -10.80
N TRP A 3 3.90 -18.99 -11.38
CA TRP A 3 5.28 -18.56 -11.10
C TRP A 3 5.46 -17.92 -9.72
N LEU A 4 4.47 -17.18 -9.20
CA LEU A 4 4.58 -16.50 -7.89
C LEU A 4 3.98 -17.31 -6.75
N ARG A 5 3.39 -18.46 -6.99
CA ARG A 5 2.65 -19.22 -5.96
C ARG A 5 1.88 -18.27 -5.01
N PHE A 6 1.24 -17.25 -5.62
CA PHE A 6 0.60 -16.13 -4.96
C PHE A 6 -0.59 -16.59 -4.13
N GLN A 7 -0.61 -16.19 -2.87
CA GLN A 7 -1.71 -16.47 -1.94
C GLN A 7 -1.96 -15.26 -1.03
N VAL A 8 -3.18 -15.15 -0.52
CA VAL A 8 -3.65 -14.04 0.31
C VAL A 8 -4.42 -14.54 1.52
N ARG A 9 -4.40 -13.74 2.61
CA ARG A 9 -5.22 -13.92 3.81
C ARG A 9 -5.82 -12.58 4.23
N GLY A 10 -6.92 -12.64 5.01
CA GLY A 10 -7.53 -11.46 5.61
C GLY A 10 -8.34 -10.60 4.65
N LEU A 11 -8.73 -11.12 3.47
CA LEU A 11 -9.57 -10.37 2.52
C LEU A 11 -10.89 -9.92 3.15
N GLU A 12 -11.43 -10.70 4.06
CA GLU A 12 -12.63 -10.41 4.83
C GLU A 12 -12.52 -9.17 5.71
N ASN A 13 -11.30 -8.72 6.01
CA ASN A 13 -11.06 -7.51 6.79
C ASN A 13 -11.30 -6.23 5.99
N VAL A 14 -11.33 -6.32 4.66
CA VAL A 14 -11.51 -5.16 3.77
C VAL A 14 -12.91 -5.22 3.16
N PRO A 15 -13.81 -4.29 3.51
CA PRO A 15 -15.19 -4.33 3.04
C PRO A 15 -15.29 -4.13 1.52
N MET A 16 -16.34 -4.70 0.91
CA MET A 16 -16.57 -4.64 -0.53
C MET A 16 -17.00 -3.26 -1.04
N SER A 17 -17.37 -2.34 -0.16
CA SER A 17 -17.82 -0.98 -0.50
C SER A 17 -17.31 0.05 0.51
N GLY A 18 -17.47 1.33 0.17
CA GLY A 18 -17.00 2.44 0.99
C GLY A 18 -15.54 2.81 0.74
N GLY A 19 -15.16 4.04 1.03
CA GLY A 19 -13.78 4.51 0.94
C GLY A 19 -12.89 3.93 2.02
N GLY A 20 -11.59 3.84 1.76
CA GLY A 20 -10.63 3.37 2.73
C GLY A 20 -9.19 3.69 2.34
N LEU A 21 -8.34 3.79 3.33
CA LEU A 21 -6.90 3.97 3.16
C LEU A 21 -6.18 2.65 3.45
N VAL A 22 -5.45 2.14 2.48
CA VAL A 22 -4.67 0.90 2.59
C VAL A 22 -3.19 1.26 2.66
N LEU A 23 -2.54 0.93 3.77
CA LEU A 23 -1.12 1.22 4.02
C LEU A 23 -0.31 -0.07 3.92
N ILE A 24 0.66 -0.10 3.02
CA ILE A 24 1.34 -1.30 2.53
C ILE A 24 2.84 -1.11 2.60
N ASN A 25 3.62 -2.11 3.02
CA ASN A 25 5.07 -2.09 2.85
C ASN A 25 5.46 -2.23 1.38
N HIS A 26 6.62 -1.69 0.99
CA HIS A 26 7.01 -1.60 -0.41
C HIS A 26 8.34 -2.31 -0.72
N GLN A 27 8.25 -3.47 -1.35
CA GLN A 27 9.41 -4.30 -1.71
C GLN A 27 9.73 -4.25 -3.21
N SER A 28 8.69 -4.17 -4.07
CA SER A 28 8.84 -4.38 -5.51
C SER A 28 7.85 -3.54 -6.34
N PHE A 29 8.10 -3.42 -7.63
CA PHE A 29 7.09 -2.95 -8.59
C PHE A 29 5.88 -3.89 -8.70
N LEU A 30 6.01 -5.12 -8.21
CA LEU A 30 4.92 -6.10 -8.20
C LEU A 30 3.89 -5.84 -7.09
N ASP A 31 4.22 -5.05 -6.07
CA ASP A 31 3.35 -4.88 -4.90
C ASP A 31 1.98 -4.26 -5.26
N PRO A 32 1.90 -3.13 -5.97
CA PRO A 32 0.61 -2.51 -6.27
C PRO A 32 -0.35 -3.44 -7.03
N PRO A 33 0.06 -4.10 -8.14
CA PRO A 33 -0.84 -4.99 -8.85
C PRO A 33 -1.20 -6.24 -8.05
N LEU A 34 -0.29 -6.82 -7.27
CA LEU A 34 -0.58 -8.02 -6.49
C LEU A 34 -1.52 -7.75 -5.32
N VAL A 35 -1.36 -6.62 -4.64
CA VAL A 35 -2.31 -6.21 -3.59
C VAL A 35 -3.68 -5.91 -4.19
N ALA A 36 -3.77 -5.22 -5.34
CA ALA A 36 -5.06 -4.92 -5.96
C ALA A 36 -5.76 -6.17 -6.52
N LEU A 37 -4.98 -7.12 -7.05
CA LEU A 37 -5.51 -8.30 -7.76
C LEU A 37 -6.36 -9.21 -6.87
N ALA A 38 -6.03 -9.29 -5.59
CA ALA A 38 -6.76 -10.13 -4.64
C ALA A 38 -8.08 -9.52 -4.19
N LEU A 39 -8.16 -8.19 -4.20
CA LEU A 39 -9.37 -7.47 -3.83
C LEU A 39 -10.36 -7.49 -5.00
N GLN A 40 -11.61 -7.81 -4.73
CA GLN A 40 -12.69 -7.79 -5.74
C GLN A 40 -13.21 -6.36 -6.01
N ARG A 41 -12.38 -5.37 -5.76
CA ARG A 41 -12.68 -3.95 -5.96
C ARG A 41 -11.40 -3.16 -6.29
N PRO A 42 -11.53 -2.07 -7.07
CA PRO A 42 -10.36 -1.31 -7.50
C PRO A 42 -9.68 -0.59 -6.33
N VAL A 43 -8.35 -0.57 -6.38
CA VAL A 43 -7.50 0.23 -5.48
C VAL A 43 -6.86 1.34 -6.31
N SER A 44 -7.04 2.57 -5.89
CA SER A 44 -6.38 3.73 -6.49
C SER A 44 -5.02 3.95 -5.84
N TYR A 45 -3.96 3.88 -6.64
CA TYR A 45 -2.60 4.19 -6.18
C TYR A 45 -2.15 5.56 -6.68
N LEU A 46 -1.18 6.14 -5.98
CA LEU A 46 -0.47 7.33 -6.43
C LEU A 46 0.83 6.90 -7.13
N ALA A 47 0.98 7.20 -8.40
CA ALA A 47 2.17 6.88 -9.16
C ALA A 47 2.75 8.13 -9.84
N ARG A 48 4.07 8.15 -10.02
CA ARG A 48 4.73 9.28 -10.70
C ARG A 48 4.26 9.38 -12.14
N ASP A 49 4.03 10.60 -12.60
CA ASP A 49 3.66 10.92 -13.98
C ASP A 49 4.66 10.36 -15.01
N SER A 50 5.96 10.34 -14.68
CA SER A 50 6.99 9.75 -15.52
C SER A 50 6.77 8.27 -15.85
N LEU A 51 6.11 7.50 -14.97
CA LEU A 51 5.79 6.10 -15.22
C LEU A 51 4.72 5.92 -16.30
N PHE A 52 3.84 6.90 -16.45
CA PHE A 52 2.82 6.90 -17.49
C PHE A 52 3.38 7.10 -18.90
N ARG A 53 4.64 7.56 -19.02
CA ARG A 53 5.36 7.75 -20.29
C ARG A 53 6.03 6.46 -20.78
N VAL A 54 6.21 5.48 -19.92
CA VAL A 54 6.76 4.16 -20.30
C VAL A 54 5.66 3.35 -20.98
N PRO A 55 5.83 2.88 -22.25
CA PRO A 55 4.73 2.38 -23.08
C PRO A 55 3.85 1.32 -22.42
N VAL A 56 4.44 0.22 -21.94
CA VAL A 56 3.69 -0.90 -21.33
C VAL A 56 3.17 -0.51 -19.93
N ILE A 57 4.03 0.06 -19.09
CA ILE A 57 3.67 0.47 -17.74
C ILE A 57 2.61 1.56 -17.80
N GLY A 58 2.77 2.56 -18.65
CA GLY A 58 1.82 3.64 -18.82
C GLY A 58 0.45 3.17 -19.33
N TRP A 59 0.41 2.15 -20.19
CA TRP A 59 -0.84 1.53 -20.60
C TRP A 59 -1.53 0.85 -19.42
N ILE A 60 -0.81 0.03 -18.63
CA ILE A 60 -1.34 -0.61 -17.42
C ILE A 60 -1.86 0.43 -16.44
N LEU A 61 -1.07 1.47 -16.14
CA LEU A 61 -1.45 2.51 -15.18
C LEU A 61 -2.69 3.29 -15.63
N ARG A 62 -2.85 3.56 -16.93
CA ARG A 62 -4.05 4.21 -17.49
C ARG A 62 -5.27 3.30 -17.48
N SER A 63 -5.07 1.98 -17.61
CA SER A 63 -6.15 0.99 -17.57
C SER A 63 -6.59 0.62 -16.15
N THR A 64 -5.88 1.13 -15.14
CA THR A 64 -6.18 0.91 -13.73
C THR A 64 -6.55 2.23 -13.06
N CYS A 65 -7.05 2.18 -11.82
CA CYS A 65 -7.45 3.37 -11.07
C CYS A 65 -6.26 4.17 -10.49
N VAL A 66 -5.08 4.12 -11.14
CA VAL A 66 -3.87 4.80 -10.66
C VAL A 66 -3.92 6.28 -10.99
N MET A 67 -3.62 7.11 -10.01
CA MET A 67 -3.57 8.56 -10.10
C MET A 67 -2.13 9.02 -10.40
N ALA A 68 -1.98 9.78 -11.49
CA ALA A 68 -0.68 10.39 -11.81
C ALA A 68 -0.38 11.56 -10.86
N ILE A 69 0.83 11.57 -10.29
CA ILE A 69 1.31 12.68 -9.47
C ILE A 69 2.64 13.22 -9.99
N ASN A 70 2.75 14.55 -10.02
CA ASN A 70 4.03 15.23 -10.20
C ASN A 70 4.72 15.38 -8.83
N ARG A 71 5.98 14.99 -8.70
CA ARG A 71 6.72 15.05 -7.43
C ARG A 71 6.88 16.46 -6.90
N ASP A 72 7.05 17.44 -7.78
CA ASP A 72 7.32 18.83 -7.42
C ASP A 72 6.05 19.59 -7.01
N ALA A 73 4.88 19.13 -7.51
CA ALA A 73 3.55 19.62 -7.13
C ALA A 73 2.81 18.66 -6.19
N ALA A 74 3.50 17.67 -5.64
CA ALA A 74 2.92 16.45 -5.09
C ALA A 74 2.13 16.62 -3.80
N SER A 75 2.28 17.73 -3.07
CA SER A 75 1.74 17.71 -1.72
C SER A 75 0.23 17.94 -1.66
N THR A 76 -0.28 19.01 -2.26
CA THR A 76 -1.69 19.41 -2.06
C THR A 76 -2.64 18.78 -3.08
N ALA A 77 -2.27 18.72 -4.36
CA ALA A 77 -3.11 18.14 -5.41
C ALA A 77 -3.29 16.63 -5.25
N SER A 78 -2.21 15.92 -4.91
CA SER A 78 -2.24 14.47 -4.68
C SER A 78 -3.09 14.09 -3.47
N ILE A 79 -2.96 14.85 -2.37
CA ILE A 79 -3.80 14.67 -1.18
C ILE A 79 -5.26 14.91 -1.54
N ARG A 80 -5.58 15.98 -2.28
CA ARG A 80 -6.94 16.28 -2.70
C ARG A 80 -7.54 15.16 -3.56
N MET A 81 -6.78 14.65 -4.55
CA MET A 81 -7.24 13.52 -5.37
C MET A 81 -7.47 12.25 -4.55
N ALA A 82 -6.57 11.93 -3.63
CA ALA A 82 -6.72 10.77 -2.77
C ALA A 82 -7.96 10.90 -1.87
N LEU A 83 -8.18 12.07 -1.27
CA LEU A 83 -9.38 12.36 -0.47
C LEU A 83 -10.66 12.24 -1.31
N GLN A 84 -10.67 12.77 -2.54
CA GLN A 84 -11.80 12.66 -3.44
C GLN A 84 -12.09 11.20 -3.78
N ARG A 85 -11.06 10.39 -4.11
CA ARG A 85 -11.25 8.97 -4.38
C ARG A 85 -11.83 8.21 -3.19
N MET A 86 -11.33 8.48 -1.98
CA MET A 86 -11.90 7.88 -0.78
C MET A 86 -13.35 8.29 -0.55
N ASN A 87 -13.71 9.56 -0.78
CA ASN A 87 -15.10 10.05 -0.70
C ASN A 87 -16.00 9.40 -1.76
N ASP A 88 -15.46 9.13 -2.94
CA ASP A 88 -16.17 8.43 -4.03
C ASP A 88 -16.33 6.91 -3.76
N GLY A 89 -15.86 6.43 -2.60
CA GLY A 89 -16.00 5.05 -2.19
C GLY A 89 -14.86 4.11 -2.66
N PHE A 90 -13.78 4.65 -3.19
CA PHE A 90 -12.61 3.83 -3.59
C PHE A 90 -11.65 3.58 -2.43
N LEU A 91 -10.94 2.45 -2.51
CA LEU A 91 -9.74 2.26 -1.70
C LEU A 91 -8.58 3.07 -2.30
N VAL A 92 -7.83 3.72 -1.44
CA VAL A 92 -6.57 4.38 -1.81
C VAL A 92 -5.41 3.63 -1.18
N GLY A 93 -4.55 3.07 -2.02
CA GLY A 93 -3.34 2.36 -1.59
C GLY A 93 -2.13 3.30 -1.54
N LEU A 94 -1.42 3.26 -0.43
CA LEU A 94 -0.19 4.00 -0.22
C LEU A 94 0.92 3.11 0.32
N PHE A 95 2.13 3.43 -0.10
CA PHE A 95 3.37 2.90 0.44
C PHE A 95 4.03 4.00 1.30
N PRO A 96 3.84 3.98 2.63
CA PRO A 96 4.26 5.11 3.47
C PRO A 96 5.78 5.29 3.53
N GLU A 97 6.56 4.29 3.14
CA GLU A 97 8.01 4.38 2.96
C GLU A 97 8.40 5.37 1.85
N GLY A 98 7.53 5.58 0.86
CA GLY A 98 7.75 6.46 -0.30
C GLY A 98 8.84 5.99 -1.27
N THR A 99 9.43 4.84 -1.02
CA THR A 99 10.42 4.18 -1.90
C THR A 99 10.38 2.69 -1.64
N ARG A 100 10.85 1.88 -2.60
CA ARG A 100 11.00 0.44 -2.40
C ARG A 100 12.15 0.13 -1.47
N SER A 101 11.96 -0.87 -0.62
CA SER A 101 13.00 -1.44 0.24
C SER A 101 14.20 -1.93 -0.60
N ASN A 102 15.39 -1.90 -0.01
CA ASN A 102 16.60 -2.45 -0.62
C ASN A 102 16.86 -3.90 -0.19
N ASP A 103 16.30 -4.32 0.93
CA ASP A 103 16.59 -5.59 1.61
C ASP A 103 15.33 -6.44 1.88
N GLY A 104 14.16 -5.98 1.44
CA GLY A 104 12.88 -6.64 1.69
C GLY A 104 12.26 -6.37 3.07
N ASN A 105 12.92 -5.57 3.92
CA ASN A 105 12.38 -5.17 5.21
C ASN A 105 11.49 -3.92 5.09
N VAL A 106 10.68 -3.68 6.12
CA VAL A 106 9.87 -2.47 6.21
C VAL A 106 10.76 -1.28 6.58
N GLY A 107 10.80 -0.29 5.71
CA GLY A 107 11.58 0.92 5.91
C GLY A 107 10.93 1.94 6.84
N GLU A 108 11.55 3.10 6.94
CA GLU A 108 10.98 4.23 7.70
C GLU A 108 9.76 4.81 6.98
N PHE A 109 8.72 5.11 7.75
CA PHE A 109 7.50 5.72 7.24
C PHE A 109 7.63 7.24 7.19
N LYS A 110 7.31 7.82 6.04
CA LYS A 110 7.25 9.26 5.85
C LYS A 110 5.91 9.83 6.32
N PRO A 111 5.87 11.03 6.88
CA PRO A 111 4.65 11.58 7.50
C PRO A 111 3.54 11.95 6.51
N GLY A 112 3.76 11.81 5.19
CA GLY A 112 2.81 12.26 4.15
C GLY A 112 1.40 11.66 4.28
N PHE A 113 1.28 10.41 4.71
CA PHE A 113 -0.01 9.72 4.88
C PHE A 113 -0.85 10.28 6.04
N ILE A 114 -0.22 10.91 7.04
CA ILE A 114 -0.91 11.52 8.19
C ILE A 114 -1.95 12.54 7.73
N SER A 115 -1.60 13.33 6.69
CA SER A 115 -2.51 14.32 6.13
C SER A 115 -3.80 13.70 5.55
N LEU A 116 -3.73 12.47 5.03
CA LEU A 116 -4.90 11.74 4.55
C LEU A 116 -5.73 11.24 5.74
N ILE A 117 -5.10 10.64 6.74
CA ILE A 117 -5.79 10.19 7.96
C ILE A 117 -6.54 11.35 8.63
N ARG A 118 -5.87 12.49 8.82
CA ARG A 118 -6.45 13.67 9.47
C ARG A 118 -7.61 14.33 8.72
N ARG A 119 -7.63 14.19 7.40
CA ARG A 119 -8.61 14.87 6.53
C ARG A 119 -9.70 13.96 6.02
N SER A 120 -9.58 12.66 6.24
CA SER A 120 -10.59 11.67 5.88
C SER A 120 -11.14 11.00 7.13
N ASN A 121 -12.41 10.64 7.09
CA ASN A 121 -13.03 9.81 8.13
C ASN A 121 -13.15 8.35 7.66
N VAL A 122 -12.26 7.91 6.79
CA VAL A 122 -12.30 6.56 6.25
C VAL A 122 -11.50 5.58 7.11
N PRO A 123 -11.88 4.29 7.09
CA PRO A 123 -11.12 3.25 7.76
C PRO A 123 -9.71 3.11 7.17
N VAL A 124 -8.74 2.74 8.02
CA VAL A 124 -7.34 2.51 7.66
C VAL A 124 -7.03 1.04 7.83
N TYR A 125 -6.51 0.41 6.77
CA TYR A 125 -6.17 -1.01 6.72
C TYR A 125 -4.67 -1.20 6.52
N PRO A 126 -3.96 -1.87 7.44
CA PRO A 126 -2.58 -2.28 7.23
C PRO A 126 -2.54 -3.51 6.32
N VAL A 127 -1.58 -3.54 5.42
CA VAL A 127 -1.34 -4.70 4.54
C VAL A 127 0.14 -5.02 4.51
N GLY A 128 0.46 -6.29 4.68
CA GLY A 128 1.81 -6.82 4.57
C GLY A 128 1.99 -7.67 3.32
N ILE A 129 3.08 -7.43 2.59
CA ILE A 129 3.49 -8.25 1.45
C ILE A 129 4.90 -8.80 1.67
N ALA A 130 5.10 -10.09 1.37
CA ALA A 130 6.39 -10.77 1.47
C ALA A 130 6.69 -11.58 0.21
N GLY A 131 7.98 -11.62 -0.19
CA GLY A 131 8.49 -12.41 -1.31
C GLY A 131 8.57 -11.67 -2.65
N THR A 132 8.03 -10.46 -2.77
CA THR A 132 8.14 -9.67 -4.00
C THR A 132 9.53 -9.08 -4.20
N HIS A 133 10.27 -8.82 -3.11
CA HIS A 133 11.68 -8.44 -3.19
C HIS A 133 12.51 -9.52 -3.89
N ASP A 134 12.35 -10.78 -3.49
CA ASP A 134 13.09 -11.91 -4.10
C ASP A 134 12.61 -12.19 -5.52
N ALA A 135 11.32 -11.95 -5.81
CA ALA A 135 10.78 -12.13 -7.14
C ALA A 135 11.28 -11.08 -8.14
N MET A 136 11.38 -9.82 -7.72
CA MET A 136 11.88 -8.71 -8.53
C MET A 136 12.40 -7.59 -7.61
N PRO A 137 13.68 -7.62 -7.23
CA PRO A 137 14.28 -6.63 -6.33
C PRO A 137 14.33 -5.24 -6.97
N ARG A 138 14.59 -4.24 -6.16
CA ARG A 138 14.77 -2.87 -6.63
C ARG A 138 15.93 -2.79 -7.62
N GLY A 139 15.67 -2.23 -8.82
CA GLY A 139 16.65 -2.15 -9.92
C GLY A 139 16.78 -3.43 -10.74
N GLY A 140 16.19 -4.54 -10.31
CA GLY A 140 16.13 -5.77 -11.08
C GLY A 140 15.15 -5.65 -12.25
N VAL A 141 15.52 -6.24 -13.38
CA VAL A 141 14.68 -6.39 -14.58
C VAL A 141 14.25 -7.83 -14.80
N ARG A 142 14.83 -8.76 -14.06
CA ARG A 142 14.49 -10.19 -14.12
C ARG A 142 13.46 -10.53 -13.06
N PHE A 143 12.57 -11.41 -13.45
CA PHE A 143 11.51 -11.95 -12.63
C PHE A 143 11.85 -13.39 -12.24
N TRP A 144 11.87 -13.68 -10.94
CA TRP A 144 12.18 -15.00 -10.42
C TRP A 144 10.94 -15.66 -9.82
N PRO A 145 10.75 -16.98 -10.04
CA PRO A 145 9.68 -17.73 -9.38
C PRO A 145 9.86 -17.71 -7.86
N GLN A 146 8.88 -17.15 -7.16
CA GLN A 146 8.90 -17.06 -5.70
C GLN A 146 7.53 -17.32 -5.11
N LYS A 147 7.49 -17.70 -3.83
CA LYS A 147 6.26 -17.64 -3.06
C LYS A 147 6.00 -16.20 -2.68
N VAL A 148 4.86 -15.66 -3.06
CA VAL A 148 4.42 -14.32 -2.61
C VAL A 148 3.20 -14.49 -1.72
N ARG A 149 3.22 -13.80 -0.59
CA ARG A 149 2.13 -13.79 0.39
C ARG A 149 1.70 -12.38 0.66
N VAL A 150 0.38 -12.16 0.74
CA VAL A 150 -0.22 -10.88 1.12
C VAL A 150 -1.17 -11.13 2.28
N VAL A 151 -1.04 -10.34 3.33
CA VAL A 151 -1.90 -10.36 4.51
C VAL A 151 -2.59 -9.01 4.65
N TYR A 152 -3.91 -9.02 4.61
CA TYR A 152 -4.75 -7.86 4.89
C TYR A 152 -5.10 -7.88 6.37
N GLY A 153 -4.55 -6.93 7.13
CA GLY A 153 -4.84 -6.78 8.55
C GLY A 153 -6.24 -6.23 8.81
N LYS A 154 -6.70 -6.36 10.04
CA LYS A 154 -7.94 -5.73 10.49
C LYS A 154 -7.84 -4.22 10.41
N GLN A 155 -8.97 -3.55 10.25
CA GLN A 155 -9.05 -2.10 10.36
C GLN A 155 -8.35 -1.64 11.65
N LEU A 156 -7.51 -0.61 11.54
CA LEU A 156 -6.94 0.03 12.72
C LEU A 156 -8.06 0.59 13.59
N CYS A 157 -7.90 0.46 14.91
CA CYS A 157 -8.89 0.95 15.88
C CYS A 157 -9.19 2.43 15.63
N PRO A 158 -10.43 2.81 15.28
CA PRO A 158 -10.78 4.19 14.93
C PRO A 158 -10.50 5.18 16.06
N ASP A 159 -10.77 4.79 17.30
CA ASP A 159 -10.55 5.64 18.48
C ASP A 159 -9.05 5.92 18.67
N GLU A 160 -8.21 4.91 18.48
CA GLU A 160 -6.76 5.06 18.59
C GLU A 160 -6.20 5.89 17.45
N VAL A 161 -6.66 5.67 16.21
CA VAL A 161 -6.31 6.50 15.05
C VAL A 161 -6.71 7.95 15.31
N SER A 162 -7.91 8.21 15.78
CA SER A 162 -8.41 9.54 16.11
C SER A 162 -7.55 10.20 17.18
N ARG A 163 -7.27 9.50 18.30
CA ARG A 163 -6.44 9.97 19.42
C ARG A 163 -5.03 10.33 18.97
N LEU A 164 -4.42 9.52 18.11
CA LEU A 164 -3.07 9.72 17.62
C LEU A 164 -2.97 10.73 16.46
N SER A 165 -4.07 11.03 15.79
CA SER A 165 -4.11 11.98 14.67
C SER A 165 -4.00 13.44 15.10
N VAL A 166 -4.06 13.74 16.38
CA VAL A 166 -3.90 15.10 16.90
C VAL A 166 -2.50 15.63 16.59
N LYS A 167 -2.42 16.93 16.29
CA LYS A 167 -1.14 17.62 16.03
C LYS A 167 -0.20 17.46 17.23
N GLY A 168 1.04 17.11 16.96
CA GLY A 168 2.07 16.82 17.98
C GLY A 168 2.24 15.33 18.32
N ASN A 169 1.37 14.47 17.80
CA ASN A 169 1.47 13.01 17.97
C ASN A 169 1.94 12.27 16.69
N GLU A 170 2.54 13.00 15.74
CA GLU A 170 2.92 12.45 14.43
C GLU A 170 3.77 11.17 14.57
N ASP A 171 4.81 11.21 15.39
CA ASP A 171 5.72 10.06 15.58
C ASP A 171 4.99 8.85 16.20
N LYS A 172 4.06 9.11 17.11
CA LYS A 172 3.25 8.03 17.73
C LYS A 172 2.30 7.40 16.71
N LEU A 173 1.67 8.21 15.86
CA LEU A 173 0.81 7.71 14.79
C LEU A 173 1.63 6.92 13.76
N ILE A 174 2.80 7.40 13.38
CA ILE A 174 3.71 6.69 12.48
C ILE A 174 4.10 5.33 13.08
N ALA A 175 4.53 5.31 14.33
CA ALA A 175 4.92 4.08 15.02
C ALA A 175 3.75 3.08 15.12
N PHE A 176 2.56 3.55 15.45
CA PHE A 176 1.35 2.72 15.53
C PHE A 176 1.00 2.08 14.18
N VAL A 177 0.96 2.88 13.12
CA VAL A 177 0.66 2.38 11.76
C VAL A 177 1.75 1.45 11.27
N ARG A 178 3.02 1.81 11.48
CA ARG A 178 4.17 1.00 11.09
C ARG A 178 4.14 -0.37 11.75
N SER A 179 3.93 -0.43 13.06
CA SER A 179 3.83 -1.68 13.81
C SER A 179 2.73 -2.60 13.26
N ALA A 180 1.58 -2.04 12.87
CA ALA A 180 0.50 -2.81 12.29
C ALA A 180 0.85 -3.37 10.89
N VAL A 181 1.55 -2.60 10.05
CA VAL A 181 2.02 -3.05 8.74
C VAL A 181 3.14 -4.10 8.90
N GLU A 182 4.06 -3.89 9.84
CA GLU A 182 5.12 -4.85 10.18
C GLU A 182 4.51 -6.19 10.63
N ALA A 183 3.52 -6.16 11.51
CA ALA A 183 2.84 -7.38 11.96
C ALA A 183 2.21 -8.16 10.78
N CYS A 184 1.55 -7.47 9.83
CA CYS A 184 1.01 -8.10 8.63
C CYS A 184 2.12 -8.67 7.73
N LYS A 185 3.24 -7.94 7.56
CA LYS A 185 4.40 -8.39 6.77
C LYS A 185 5.06 -9.59 7.40
N ASP A 186 5.22 -9.60 8.72
CA ASP A 186 5.84 -10.70 9.46
C ASP A 186 4.97 -11.97 9.41
N GLU A 187 3.64 -11.83 9.52
CA GLU A 187 2.72 -12.93 9.27
C GLU A 187 2.85 -13.46 7.84
N ALA A 188 2.92 -12.57 6.84
CA ALA A 188 3.11 -12.96 5.45
C ALA A 188 4.45 -13.69 5.24
N GLN A 189 5.52 -13.24 5.90
CA GLN A 189 6.83 -13.86 5.83
C GLN A 189 6.84 -15.24 6.52
N ALA A 190 6.32 -15.34 7.73
CA ALA A 190 6.21 -16.61 8.45
C ALA A 190 5.41 -17.64 7.63
N TRP A 191 4.26 -17.23 7.08
CA TRP A 191 3.48 -18.09 6.19
C TRP A 191 4.23 -18.49 4.92
N ARG A 192 5.01 -17.60 4.34
CA ARG A 192 5.86 -17.89 3.17
C ARG A 192 6.89 -18.97 3.47
N ASP A 193 7.48 -18.90 4.66
CA ASP A 193 8.56 -19.79 5.11
C ASP A 193 8.03 -21.13 5.64
N GLY A 194 6.74 -21.21 5.93
CA GLY A 194 6.06 -22.44 6.39
C GLY A 194 6.08 -22.62 7.91
N THR A 195 6.26 -21.52 8.63
CA THR A 195 6.20 -21.44 10.10
C THR A 195 4.88 -20.87 10.58
#